data_eb0d0372791b64143b7c8e34a469a954
#
_entry.id   eb0d0372791b64143b7c8e34a469a954
#
_cell.length_a   1.000
_cell.length_b   1.000
_cell.length_c   1.000
_cell.angle_alpha   90.00
_cell.angle_beta   90.00
_cell.angle_gamma   90.00
#
_symmetry.space_group_name_H-M   'P 1'
#
loop_
_entity.id
_entity.type
_entity.pdbx_description
1 polymer ?
#
loop_
_entity_poly.entity_id
_entity_poly.type
_entity_poly.pdbx_seq_one_letter_code
_entity_poly.pdbx_strand_id
1 'polypeptide(L)'
;MTNFDYLNSEPQFHTFAPVAISAEKIAVIDPSASIINCRRAMEFAIKWMYSVDKALVMPYQDNLVTLLHTEEFKDLMDDSLWRRLDFIRRMGNQVAHTGKPATLDQAKLCLKNLFLFMDFVSYCYGENYQERKYDESLLEQPAEIPEAAADSEKASDVAEVDLKALIAENKALKEELTRRREELAPGYVTKPLDLSEVKARKIYIDSMLVDAGWTEGEERLNDVELDGMPNASGKGYADYVLYDDAHRPLALIEAKRTCVDVSKGRQQAKLYADILEQQYHRRPVVFLTNGFDTRIVDGQYPERQCAAIWSKRDLEKWFNLLSMRTSLRNVVVDKQIAGRYYQEAAIKAVCDSFDNKNRRKALLVMATGSGKTRTVIALCKVLMNAGWIRNILFLADRTSLVVQAKRNFVNLLPDLSCSNITEEKDNYGAHCIFSTYQTMINLIDEAKDEDGKIFSCGHFDLVICDEAHRSIYNKYKDIFNYFDAPLVGLTATPKDEIDKNTYEVFDLENGVPTYGYELAQAVQDGYLVDFQSVETTLKFIDQGIVYDELSDEEKEEYEKDFIDEDGNLPETIGSSALNTWIFNEDTIRKVLQTVMTQ
;
A
#
# COMPACT_ATOMS: atom_id res chain seq x y z
N MET A 1 -10.97 -3.92 36.61
CA MET A 1 -10.99 -2.62 35.92
C MET A 1 -9.91 -2.64 34.86
N THR A 2 -10.20 -2.16 33.65
CA THR A 2 -9.23 -2.15 32.52
C THR A 2 -9.03 -0.73 32.02
N ASN A 3 -7.94 -0.50 31.29
CA ASN A 3 -7.67 0.78 30.64
C ASN A 3 -8.74 1.17 29.59
N PHE A 4 -9.54 0.22 29.13
CA PHE A 4 -10.56 0.38 28.08
C PHE A 4 -12.00 0.47 28.62
N ASP A 5 -12.23 0.36 29.93
CA ASP A 5 -13.59 0.36 30.52
C ASP A 5 -14.38 1.64 30.20
N TYR A 6 -13.69 2.76 29.96
CA TYR A 6 -14.30 4.02 29.58
C TYR A 6 -15.07 3.98 28.25
N LEU A 7 -14.69 3.06 27.34
CA LEU A 7 -15.37 2.91 26.07
C LEU A 7 -16.83 2.45 26.25
N ASN A 8 -17.15 1.76 27.35
CA ASN A 8 -18.52 1.33 27.66
C ASN A 8 -19.45 2.50 28.05
N SER A 9 -18.90 3.67 28.39
CA SER A 9 -19.72 4.86 28.69
C SER A 9 -20.32 5.51 27.45
N GLU A 10 -19.87 5.12 26.26
CA GLU A 10 -20.30 5.64 24.96
C GLU A 10 -21.04 4.53 24.20
N PRO A 11 -22.39 4.58 24.12
CA PRO A 11 -23.18 3.49 23.48
C PRO A 11 -22.76 3.19 22.04
N GLN A 12 -22.28 4.19 21.29
CA GLN A 12 -21.81 4.03 19.91
C GLN A 12 -20.56 3.15 19.78
N PHE A 13 -19.80 2.93 20.86
CA PHE A 13 -18.57 2.12 20.84
C PHE A 13 -18.82 0.64 21.21
N HIS A 14 -20.07 0.22 21.35
CA HIS A 14 -20.43 -1.14 21.80
C HIS A 14 -19.88 -2.28 20.93
N THR A 15 -19.54 -2.02 19.67
CA THR A 15 -19.03 -3.03 18.75
C THR A 15 -17.57 -3.42 19.03
N PHE A 16 -16.75 -2.50 19.49
CA PHE A 16 -15.31 -2.73 19.69
C PHE A 16 -14.85 -2.64 21.16
N ALA A 17 -15.61 -1.94 22.02
CA ALA A 17 -15.28 -1.79 23.44
C ALA A 17 -15.11 -3.14 24.17
N PRO A 18 -16.02 -4.14 24.04
CA PRO A 18 -15.87 -5.42 24.72
C PRO A 18 -14.62 -6.20 24.27
N VAL A 19 -14.25 -6.08 22.98
CA VAL A 19 -13.10 -6.77 22.42
C VAL A 19 -11.80 -6.13 22.91
N ALA A 20 -11.73 -4.80 23.03
CA ALA A 20 -10.59 -4.09 23.59
C ALA A 20 -10.39 -4.44 25.08
N ILE A 21 -11.46 -4.47 25.85
CA ILE A 21 -11.46 -4.89 27.27
C ILE A 21 -11.00 -6.35 27.41
N SER A 22 -11.49 -7.25 26.55
CA SER A 22 -11.09 -8.65 26.54
C SER A 22 -9.62 -8.82 26.20
N ALA A 23 -9.10 -8.03 25.23
CA ALA A 23 -7.68 -8.07 24.87
C ALA A 23 -6.77 -7.80 26.09
N GLU A 24 -7.13 -6.83 26.91
CA GLU A 24 -6.35 -6.49 28.10
C GLU A 24 -6.45 -7.56 29.18
N LYS A 25 -7.66 -8.07 29.46
CA LYS A 25 -7.89 -9.08 30.51
C LYS A 25 -7.11 -10.38 30.30
N ILE A 26 -6.91 -10.78 29.04
CA ILE A 26 -6.24 -12.05 28.73
C ILE A 26 -4.72 -11.90 28.52
N ALA A 27 -4.19 -10.69 28.50
CA ALA A 27 -2.80 -10.42 28.10
C ALA A 27 -1.74 -11.18 28.89
N VAL A 28 -1.93 -11.34 30.20
CA VAL A 28 -1.01 -12.06 31.09
C VAL A 28 -1.18 -13.58 30.94
N ILE A 29 -2.40 -14.04 30.64
CA ILE A 29 -2.74 -15.48 30.54
C ILE A 29 -2.33 -16.02 29.16
N ASP A 30 -2.71 -15.30 28.11
CA ASP A 30 -2.42 -15.64 26.72
C ASP A 30 -2.06 -14.38 25.92
N PRO A 31 -0.77 -14.03 25.86
CA PRO A 31 -0.31 -12.87 25.08
C PRO A 31 -0.68 -12.96 23.61
N SER A 32 -0.73 -14.17 23.03
CA SER A 32 -1.07 -14.38 21.62
C SER A 32 -2.53 -14.04 21.34
N ALA A 33 -3.45 -14.54 22.16
CA ALA A 33 -4.86 -14.22 22.05
C ALA A 33 -5.14 -12.73 22.33
N SER A 34 -4.39 -12.10 23.24
CA SER A 34 -4.44 -10.66 23.49
C SER A 34 -4.13 -9.85 22.24
N ILE A 35 -3.05 -10.16 21.54
CA ILE A 35 -2.63 -9.48 20.29
C ILE A 35 -3.69 -9.66 19.20
N ILE A 36 -4.25 -10.86 19.05
CA ILE A 36 -5.33 -11.13 18.09
C ILE A 36 -6.56 -10.27 18.42
N ASN A 37 -6.94 -10.16 19.70
CA ASN A 37 -8.05 -9.33 20.13
C ASN A 37 -7.75 -7.84 19.98
N CYS A 38 -6.51 -7.38 20.19
CA CYS A 38 -6.11 -6.01 19.87
C CYS A 38 -6.35 -5.68 18.39
N ARG A 39 -5.96 -6.59 17.49
CA ARG A 39 -6.19 -6.43 16.05
C ARG A 39 -7.69 -6.42 15.73
N ARG A 40 -8.50 -7.30 16.32
CA ARG A 40 -9.95 -7.35 16.10
C ARG A 40 -10.65 -6.09 16.61
N ALA A 41 -10.30 -5.61 17.81
CA ALA A 41 -10.85 -4.37 18.36
C ALA A 41 -10.54 -3.17 17.45
N MET A 42 -9.31 -3.08 16.98
CA MET A 42 -8.88 -2.06 16.01
C MET A 42 -9.67 -2.16 14.71
N GLU A 43 -9.82 -3.36 14.13
CA GLU A 43 -10.58 -3.58 12.89
C GLU A 43 -12.05 -3.17 13.04
N PHE A 44 -12.69 -3.52 14.14
CA PHE A 44 -14.08 -3.14 14.40
C PHE A 44 -14.24 -1.63 14.58
N ALA A 45 -13.32 -0.98 15.29
CA ALA A 45 -13.34 0.47 15.44
C ALA A 45 -13.14 1.18 14.09
N ILE A 46 -12.22 0.71 13.24
CA ILE A 46 -12.01 1.26 11.90
C ILE A 46 -13.26 1.09 11.03
N LYS A 47 -13.84 -0.12 10.97
CA LYS A 47 -15.08 -0.38 10.22
C LYS A 47 -16.23 0.49 10.73
N TRP A 48 -16.31 0.70 12.04
CA TRP A 48 -17.28 1.62 12.63
C TRP A 48 -17.04 3.05 12.15
N MET A 49 -15.80 3.55 12.16
CA MET A 49 -15.47 4.89 11.62
C MET A 49 -15.92 5.05 10.17
N TYR A 50 -15.64 4.08 9.30
CA TYR A 50 -16.14 4.08 7.91
C TYR A 50 -17.66 4.07 7.80
N SER A 51 -18.36 3.52 8.78
CA SER A 51 -19.82 3.48 8.79
C SER A 51 -20.46 4.80 9.21
N VAL A 52 -19.78 5.62 10.02
CA VAL A 52 -20.34 6.85 10.62
C VAL A 52 -19.73 8.14 10.08
N ASP A 53 -18.57 8.10 9.44
CA ASP A 53 -17.88 9.28 8.89
C ASP A 53 -18.09 9.37 7.37
N LYS A 54 -18.64 10.49 6.89
CA LYS A 54 -18.92 10.71 5.46
C LYS A 54 -17.67 10.91 4.62
N ALA A 55 -16.58 11.39 5.23
CA ALA A 55 -15.31 11.57 4.55
C ALA A 55 -14.63 10.23 4.23
N LEU A 56 -15.04 9.13 4.92
CA LEU A 56 -14.54 7.79 4.70
C LEU A 56 -15.48 7.01 3.80
N VAL A 57 -15.06 6.75 2.57
CA VAL A 57 -15.83 5.94 1.61
C VAL A 57 -15.40 4.48 1.76
N MET A 58 -16.35 3.59 2.12
CA MET A 58 -16.07 2.16 2.25
C MET A 58 -15.56 1.60 0.92
N PRO A 59 -14.33 1.06 0.85
CA PRO A 59 -13.82 0.47 -0.38
C PRO A 59 -14.55 -0.84 -0.72
N TYR A 60 -14.49 -1.27 -1.98
CA TYR A 60 -15.12 -2.52 -2.43
C TYR A 60 -14.64 -3.75 -1.63
N GLN A 61 -13.37 -3.78 -1.24
CA GLN A 61 -12.83 -4.78 -0.31
C GLN A 61 -12.66 -4.13 1.06
N ASP A 62 -13.37 -4.65 2.04
CA ASP A 62 -13.42 -4.14 3.42
C ASP A 62 -12.43 -4.84 4.37
N ASN A 63 -11.35 -5.43 3.84
CA ASN A 63 -10.30 -6.01 4.67
C ASN A 63 -9.46 -4.93 5.37
N LEU A 64 -8.89 -5.28 6.51
CA LEU A 64 -8.17 -4.34 7.37
C LEU A 64 -7.01 -3.63 6.66
N VAL A 65 -6.30 -4.33 5.74
CA VAL A 65 -5.19 -3.74 4.97
C VAL A 65 -5.71 -2.61 4.09
N THR A 66 -6.77 -2.88 3.31
CA THR A 66 -7.36 -1.88 2.42
C THR A 66 -7.88 -0.68 3.21
N LEU A 67 -8.59 -0.92 4.33
CA LEU A 67 -9.14 0.15 5.15
C LEU A 67 -8.06 1.07 5.75
N LEU A 68 -6.95 0.49 6.24
CA LEU A 68 -5.83 1.26 6.80
C LEU A 68 -5.07 2.09 5.75
N HIS A 69 -5.10 1.68 4.48
CA HIS A 69 -4.26 2.25 3.45
C HIS A 69 -4.98 3.21 2.49
N THR A 70 -6.26 3.52 2.71
CA THR A 70 -6.93 4.62 1.99
C THR A 70 -6.32 5.97 2.39
N GLU A 71 -6.21 6.90 1.46
CA GLU A 71 -5.70 8.25 1.75
C GLU A 71 -6.59 8.95 2.76
N GLU A 72 -7.91 8.85 2.58
CA GLU A 72 -8.90 9.46 3.46
C GLU A 72 -8.73 9.01 4.92
N PHE A 73 -8.40 7.73 5.15
CA PHE A 73 -8.17 7.23 6.50
C PHE A 73 -6.82 7.69 7.07
N LYS A 74 -5.76 7.70 6.25
CA LYS A 74 -4.43 8.18 6.69
C LYS A 74 -4.44 9.64 7.07
N ASP A 75 -5.16 10.47 6.33
CA ASP A 75 -5.26 11.92 6.56
C ASP A 75 -6.03 12.28 7.85
N LEU A 76 -6.74 11.31 8.47
CA LEU A 76 -7.43 11.55 9.74
C LEU A 76 -6.48 11.70 10.94
N MET A 77 -5.27 11.18 10.86
CA MET A 77 -4.34 11.09 12.00
C MET A 77 -2.90 11.36 11.59
N ASP A 78 -2.04 11.60 12.58
CA ASP A 78 -0.63 11.75 12.31
C ASP A 78 0.05 10.40 11.94
N ASP A 79 1.16 10.48 11.22
CA ASP A 79 1.96 9.33 10.80
C ASP A 79 2.36 8.41 11.96
N SER A 80 2.58 8.96 13.15
CA SER A 80 2.97 8.17 14.32
C SER A 80 1.84 7.25 14.77
N LEU A 81 0.60 7.76 14.80
CA LEU A 81 -0.57 6.96 15.17
C LEU A 81 -0.84 5.90 14.10
N TRP A 82 -0.82 6.28 12.82
CA TRP A 82 -1.03 5.34 11.72
C TRP A 82 -0.02 4.16 11.76
N ARG A 83 1.27 4.43 11.96
CA ARG A 83 2.32 3.40 12.05
C ARG A 83 2.10 2.44 13.24
N ARG A 84 1.49 2.92 14.32
CA ARG A 84 1.11 2.10 15.48
C ARG A 84 -0.02 1.14 15.15
N LEU A 85 -1.00 1.57 14.35
CA LEU A 85 -2.07 0.70 13.86
C LEU A 85 -1.51 -0.38 12.93
N ASP A 86 -0.62 0.00 12.01
CA ASP A 86 0.05 -0.96 11.12
C ASP A 86 0.89 -1.98 11.91
N PHE A 87 1.52 -1.57 13.01
CA PHE A 87 2.22 -2.50 13.92
C PHE A 87 1.25 -3.52 14.56
N ILE A 88 0.09 -3.09 15.10
CA ILE A 88 -0.91 -4.01 15.64
C ILE A 88 -1.36 -5.01 14.57
N ARG A 89 -1.62 -4.54 13.36
CA ARG A 89 -2.01 -5.38 12.22
C ARG A 89 -0.95 -6.44 11.92
N ARG A 90 0.32 -6.04 11.79
CA ARG A 90 1.46 -6.95 11.51
C ARG A 90 1.66 -7.97 12.62
N MET A 91 1.66 -7.53 13.87
CA MET A 91 1.79 -8.42 15.03
C MET A 91 0.64 -9.44 15.09
N GLY A 92 -0.61 -9.00 14.84
CA GLY A 92 -1.76 -9.89 14.78
C GLY A 92 -1.65 -10.93 13.66
N ASN A 93 -1.17 -10.54 12.49
CA ASN A 93 -0.91 -11.46 11.38
C ASN A 93 0.22 -12.44 11.71
N GLN A 94 1.32 -11.95 12.29
CA GLN A 94 2.45 -12.80 12.68
C GLN A 94 2.02 -13.90 13.66
N VAL A 95 1.27 -13.55 14.71
CA VAL A 95 0.76 -14.52 15.70
C VAL A 95 -0.21 -15.52 15.08
N ALA A 96 -1.10 -15.05 14.19
CA ALA A 96 -2.11 -15.91 13.55
C ALA A 96 -1.49 -16.96 12.59
N HIS A 97 -0.37 -16.63 11.94
CA HIS A 97 0.18 -17.46 10.86
C HIS A 97 1.45 -18.25 11.24
N THR A 98 2.26 -17.79 12.20
CA THR A 98 3.55 -18.44 12.50
C THR A 98 3.48 -19.55 13.54
N GLY A 99 2.39 -19.66 14.29
CA GLY A 99 2.26 -20.60 15.42
C GLY A 99 3.25 -20.36 16.58
N LYS A 100 4.13 -19.36 16.49
CA LYS A 100 5.05 -19.00 17.57
C LYS A 100 4.30 -18.20 18.62
N PRO A 101 4.41 -18.58 19.92
CA PRO A 101 3.75 -17.83 20.99
C PRO A 101 4.33 -16.41 21.10
N ALA A 102 3.46 -15.43 21.27
CA ALA A 102 3.87 -14.06 21.51
C ALA A 102 4.35 -13.88 22.97
N THR A 103 5.22 -12.90 23.17
CA THR A 103 5.67 -12.53 24.50
C THR A 103 4.71 -11.56 25.18
N LEU A 104 4.70 -11.52 26.51
CA LEU A 104 3.90 -10.55 27.26
C LEU A 104 4.28 -9.10 26.91
N ASP A 105 5.55 -8.80 26.67
CA ASP A 105 6.00 -7.46 26.29
C ASP A 105 5.43 -7.03 24.91
N GLN A 106 5.30 -7.97 23.97
CA GLN A 106 4.64 -7.72 22.67
C GLN A 106 3.15 -7.42 22.85
N ALA A 107 2.45 -8.20 23.70
CA ALA A 107 1.04 -7.94 24.01
C ALA A 107 0.84 -6.59 24.71
N LYS A 108 1.67 -6.26 25.69
CA LYS A 108 1.67 -4.95 26.37
C LYS A 108 1.85 -3.80 25.38
N LEU A 109 2.76 -3.94 24.41
CA LEU A 109 2.98 -2.92 23.38
C LEU A 109 1.78 -2.78 22.45
N CYS A 110 1.16 -3.88 22.01
CA CYS A 110 -0.06 -3.84 21.22
C CYS A 110 -1.21 -3.16 21.97
N LEU A 111 -1.39 -3.48 23.27
CA LEU A 111 -2.41 -2.84 24.10
C LEU A 111 -2.20 -1.32 24.25
N LYS A 112 -0.97 -0.88 24.45
CA LYS A 112 -0.64 0.54 24.54
C LYS A 112 -0.89 1.27 23.21
N ASN A 113 -0.54 0.65 22.09
CA ASN A 113 -0.84 1.21 20.77
C ASN A 113 -2.36 1.26 20.51
N LEU A 114 -3.08 0.21 20.89
CA LEU A 114 -4.54 0.17 20.80
C LEU A 114 -5.18 1.26 21.67
N PHE A 115 -4.66 1.46 22.90
CA PHE A 115 -5.16 2.50 23.80
C PHE A 115 -5.04 3.90 23.19
N LEU A 116 -3.91 4.21 22.56
CA LEU A 116 -3.72 5.51 21.88
C LEU A 116 -4.70 5.70 20.72
N PHE A 117 -4.99 4.63 19.99
CA PHE A 117 -6.01 4.69 18.93
C PHE A 117 -7.42 4.87 19.49
N MET A 118 -7.78 4.14 20.52
CA MET A 118 -9.10 4.28 21.16
C MET A 118 -9.27 5.65 21.84
N ASP A 119 -8.18 6.23 22.35
CA ASP A 119 -8.16 7.61 22.86
C ASP A 119 -8.43 8.62 21.73
N PHE A 120 -7.80 8.44 20.55
CA PHE A 120 -8.08 9.23 19.35
C PHE A 120 -9.56 9.09 18.90
N VAL A 121 -10.09 7.87 18.83
CA VAL A 121 -11.50 7.63 18.47
C VAL A 121 -12.43 8.31 19.47
N SER A 122 -12.16 8.17 20.76
CA SER A 122 -12.94 8.83 21.81
C SER A 122 -12.84 10.35 21.76
N TYR A 123 -11.67 10.90 21.42
CA TYR A 123 -11.47 12.34 21.26
C TYR A 123 -12.26 12.90 20.09
N CYS A 124 -12.20 12.24 18.92
CA CYS A 124 -12.82 12.73 17.70
C CYS A 124 -14.35 12.51 17.65
N TYR A 125 -14.82 11.39 18.19
CA TYR A 125 -16.20 10.94 18.01
C TYR A 125 -16.99 10.78 19.32
N GLY A 126 -16.32 10.71 20.48
CA GLY A 126 -16.97 10.55 21.78
C GLY A 126 -17.68 11.81 22.25
N GLU A 127 -18.74 11.68 23.02
CA GLU A 127 -19.49 12.83 23.59
C GLU A 127 -18.83 13.42 24.84
N ASN A 128 -18.19 12.55 25.64
CA ASN A 128 -17.66 12.90 26.96
C ASN A 128 -16.17 12.59 27.07
N TYR A 129 -15.36 13.08 26.13
CA TYR A 129 -13.92 12.85 26.16
C TYR A 129 -13.29 13.40 27.44
N GLN A 130 -12.46 12.56 28.05
CA GLN A 130 -11.57 12.95 29.16
C GLN A 130 -10.19 12.42 28.85
N GLU A 131 -9.18 13.26 29.06
CA GLU A 131 -7.79 12.84 28.88
C GLU A 131 -7.39 11.74 29.88
N ARG A 132 -6.83 10.65 29.36
CA ARG A 132 -6.45 9.46 30.14
C ARG A 132 -5.01 9.07 29.83
N LYS A 133 -4.39 8.39 30.80
CA LYS A 133 -3.08 7.75 30.62
C LYS A 133 -3.25 6.24 30.75
N TYR A 134 -2.49 5.50 29.98
CA TYR A 134 -2.44 4.04 30.09
C TYR A 134 -1.77 3.66 31.43
N ASP A 135 -2.42 2.84 32.20
CA ASP A 135 -1.91 2.34 33.49
C ASP A 135 -1.56 0.84 33.35
N GLU A 136 -0.25 0.55 33.29
CA GLU A 136 0.24 -0.82 33.14
C GLU A 136 -0.02 -1.68 34.38
N SER A 137 -0.20 -1.08 35.57
CA SER A 137 -0.44 -1.79 36.81
C SER A 137 -1.79 -2.54 36.81
N LEU A 138 -2.74 -2.15 35.96
CA LEU A 138 -4.03 -2.83 35.82
C LEU A 138 -3.89 -4.23 35.19
N LEU A 139 -2.80 -4.52 34.48
CA LEU A 139 -2.53 -5.84 33.89
C LEU A 139 -2.12 -6.90 34.93
N GLU A 140 -1.67 -6.48 36.11
CA GLU A 140 -1.16 -7.39 37.16
C GLU A 140 -2.27 -7.90 38.10
N GLN A 141 -3.51 -7.42 37.95
CA GLN A 141 -4.64 -7.86 38.75
C GLN A 141 -5.19 -9.18 38.21
N PRO A 142 -5.45 -10.22 39.08
CA PRO A 142 -6.01 -11.47 38.64
C PRO A 142 -7.41 -11.25 38.04
N ALA A 143 -7.57 -11.61 36.76
CA ALA A 143 -8.84 -11.54 36.09
C ALA A 143 -9.79 -12.60 36.67
N GLU A 144 -10.93 -12.21 37.24
CA GLU A 144 -12.08 -13.08 37.37
C GLU A 144 -12.57 -13.44 35.96
N ILE A 145 -12.52 -14.73 35.63
CA ILE A 145 -13.01 -15.24 34.33
C ILE A 145 -14.54 -15.15 34.38
N PRO A 146 -15.19 -14.33 33.56
CA PRO A 146 -16.64 -14.37 33.44
C PRO A 146 -17.03 -15.66 32.72
N GLU A 147 -17.90 -16.47 33.30
CA GLU A 147 -18.58 -17.54 32.59
C GLU A 147 -19.26 -16.98 31.33
N ALA A 148 -19.06 -17.70 30.21
CA ALA A 148 -19.62 -17.33 28.92
C ALA A 148 -21.14 -17.16 29.02
N ALA A 149 -21.61 -15.93 28.87
CA ALA A 149 -23.03 -15.67 28.69
C ALA A 149 -23.44 -16.15 27.30
N ALA A 150 -24.27 -17.16 27.26
CA ALA A 150 -24.90 -17.65 26.04
C ALA A 150 -25.81 -16.54 25.48
N ASP A 151 -25.58 -16.22 24.21
CA ASP A 151 -26.43 -15.33 23.43
C ASP A 151 -27.88 -15.80 23.45
N SER A 152 -28.75 -15.02 24.03
CA SER A 152 -30.18 -15.14 23.81
C SER A 152 -30.60 -14.10 22.78
N GLU A 153 -30.77 -14.55 21.54
CA GLU A 153 -31.51 -13.81 20.54
C GLU A 153 -32.94 -13.55 21.06
N LYS A 154 -33.26 -12.32 21.41
CA LYS A 154 -34.63 -11.85 21.50
C LYS A 154 -34.92 -11.02 20.27
N ALA A 155 -35.60 -11.64 19.32
CA ALA A 155 -36.35 -10.91 18.30
C ALA A 155 -37.36 -10.00 19.02
N SER A 156 -37.18 -8.70 18.94
CA SER A 156 -38.16 -7.71 19.34
C SER A 156 -39.00 -7.32 18.14
N ASP A 157 -40.34 -7.40 18.28
CA ASP A 157 -41.31 -6.86 17.34
C ASP A 157 -40.93 -5.42 16.95
N VAL A 158 -40.61 -5.21 15.68
CA VAL A 158 -40.36 -3.89 15.13
C VAL A 158 -41.75 -3.32 14.77
N ALA A 159 -42.21 -2.37 15.55
CA ALA A 159 -43.32 -1.48 15.15
C ALA A 159 -42.90 -0.76 13.85
N GLU A 160 -43.87 -0.48 12.97
CA GLU A 160 -43.68 0.33 11.76
C GLU A 160 -43.03 1.68 12.12
N VAL A 161 -41.72 1.71 12.08
CA VAL A 161 -40.94 2.94 12.24
C VAL A 161 -40.90 3.59 10.86
N ASP A 162 -41.24 4.87 10.78
CA ASP A 162 -41.13 5.65 9.55
C ASP A 162 -39.69 5.60 9.03
N LEU A 163 -39.46 4.72 8.06
CA LEU A 163 -38.13 4.44 7.48
C LEU A 163 -37.48 5.72 6.93
N LYS A 164 -38.28 6.66 6.41
CA LYS A 164 -37.79 7.96 5.90
C LYS A 164 -37.25 8.85 7.01
N ALA A 165 -37.94 8.87 8.17
CA ALA A 165 -37.48 9.61 9.36
C ALA A 165 -36.17 9.01 9.90
N LEU A 166 -36.06 7.69 9.98
CA LEU A 166 -34.85 7.01 10.45
C LEU A 166 -33.65 7.22 9.50
N ILE A 167 -33.88 7.22 8.19
CA ILE A 167 -32.82 7.50 7.19
C ILE A 167 -32.36 8.96 7.31
N ALA A 168 -33.30 9.91 7.52
CA ALA A 168 -32.95 11.31 7.70
C ALA A 168 -32.16 11.54 9.00
N GLU A 169 -32.53 10.91 10.08
CA GLU A 169 -31.87 10.97 11.38
C GLU A 169 -30.43 10.37 11.28
N ASN A 170 -30.29 9.19 10.66
CA ASN A 170 -28.97 8.59 10.40
C ASN A 170 -28.07 9.48 9.55
N LYS A 171 -28.65 10.14 8.53
CA LYS A 171 -27.90 11.07 7.68
C LYS A 171 -27.42 12.30 8.48
N ALA A 172 -28.31 12.87 9.32
CA ALA A 172 -27.97 14.00 10.18
C ALA A 172 -26.88 13.64 11.21
N LEU A 173 -26.98 12.46 11.83
CA LEU A 173 -25.98 11.96 12.78
C LEU A 173 -24.61 11.77 12.13
N LYS A 174 -24.57 11.21 10.92
CA LYS A 174 -23.32 11.07 10.16
C LYS A 174 -22.70 12.43 9.83
N GLU A 175 -23.51 13.43 9.48
CA GLU A 175 -23.04 14.78 9.21
C GLU A 175 -22.46 15.43 10.47
N GLU A 176 -23.09 15.24 11.61
CA GLU A 176 -22.62 15.76 12.89
C GLU A 176 -21.32 15.13 13.34
N LEU A 177 -21.20 13.79 13.27
CA LEU A 177 -19.97 13.07 13.65
C LEU A 177 -18.79 13.41 12.72
N THR A 178 -19.04 13.53 11.42
CA THR A 178 -18.01 13.95 10.44
C THR A 178 -17.51 15.36 10.76
N ARG A 179 -18.43 16.33 10.95
CA ARG A 179 -18.07 17.71 11.29
C ARG A 179 -17.29 17.79 12.59
N ARG A 180 -17.72 17.05 13.61
CA ARG A 180 -17.04 17.00 14.91
C ARG A 180 -15.61 16.49 14.78
N ARG A 181 -15.40 15.42 14.02
CA ARG A 181 -14.07 14.89 13.75
C ARG A 181 -13.22 15.91 12.98
N GLU A 182 -13.76 16.59 11.96
CA GLU A 182 -13.04 17.62 11.19
C GLU A 182 -12.57 18.79 12.06
N GLU A 183 -13.39 19.20 13.04
CA GLU A 183 -13.04 20.26 13.97
C GLU A 183 -11.99 19.82 15.00
N LEU A 184 -12.04 18.57 15.47
CA LEU A 184 -11.23 18.09 16.59
C LEU A 184 -9.93 17.41 16.15
N ALA A 185 -9.93 16.62 15.07
CA ALA A 185 -8.77 15.83 14.65
C ALA A 185 -7.49 16.66 14.44
N PRO A 186 -7.50 17.87 13.86
CA PRO A 186 -6.29 18.68 13.71
C PRO A 186 -5.65 19.11 15.05
N GLY A 187 -6.42 19.10 16.14
CA GLY A 187 -5.95 19.43 17.49
C GLY A 187 -5.41 18.22 18.26
N TYR A 188 -5.57 17.00 17.75
CA TYR A 188 -5.10 15.80 18.42
C TYR A 188 -3.59 15.62 18.21
N VAL A 189 -2.86 15.44 19.30
CA VAL A 189 -1.43 15.13 19.28
C VAL A 189 -1.23 13.75 19.86
N THR A 190 -0.69 12.83 19.07
CA THR A 190 -0.40 11.47 19.52
C THR A 190 0.59 11.49 20.70
N LYS A 191 0.15 10.94 21.83
CA LYS A 191 0.97 10.92 23.05
C LYS A 191 2.15 9.96 22.88
N PRO A 192 3.34 10.32 23.38
CA PRO A 192 4.48 9.40 23.39
C PRO A 192 4.15 8.19 24.28
N LEU A 193 4.63 7.02 23.86
CA LEU A 193 4.54 5.82 24.69
C LEU A 193 5.45 5.95 25.91
N ASP A 194 4.87 5.78 27.10
CA ASP A 194 5.58 5.80 28.39
C ASP A 194 6.23 4.43 28.68
N LEU A 195 6.85 3.82 27.68
CA LEU A 195 7.69 2.62 27.80
C LEU A 195 9.14 3.04 27.89
N SER A 196 9.98 2.25 28.59
CA SER A 196 11.42 2.38 28.39
C SER A 196 11.63 2.26 26.87
N GLU A 197 11.97 3.39 26.24
CA GLU A 197 12.09 3.50 24.77
C GLU A 197 12.98 2.42 24.16
N VAL A 198 13.93 1.90 24.94
CA VAL A 198 14.83 0.82 24.55
C VAL A 198 14.08 -0.51 24.33
N LYS A 199 13.13 -0.87 25.22
CA LYS A 199 12.34 -2.12 25.04
C LYS A 199 11.38 -2.03 23.85
N ALA A 200 10.66 -0.91 23.73
CA ALA A 200 9.74 -0.69 22.61
C ALA A 200 10.49 -0.73 21.26
N ARG A 201 11.61 0.00 21.16
CA ARG A 201 12.48 0.00 19.99
C ARG A 201 12.91 -1.40 19.59
N LYS A 202 13.41 -2.19 20.55
CA LYS A 202 13.85 -3.57 20.29
C LYS A 202 12.70 -4.42 19.77
N ILE A 203 11.51 -4.34 20.33
CA ILE A 203 10.33 -5.09 19.87
C ILE A 203 9.94 -4.71 18.44
N TYR A 204 9.92 -3.42 18.08
CA TYR A 204 9.62 -2.97 16.72
C TYR A 204 10.63 -3.49 15.69
N ILE A 205 11.93 -3.39 16.01
CA ILE A 205 13.00 -3.82 15.11
C ILE A 205 13.04 -5.34 15.01
N ASP A 206 12.93 -6.06 16.13
CA ASP A 206 12.88 -7.52 16.15
C ASP A 206 11.69 -8.06 15.35
N SER A 207 10.52 -7.41 15.43
CA SER A 207 9.36 -7.75 14.61
C SER A 207 9.64 -7.57 13.11
N MET A 208 10.30 -6.48 12.71
CA MET A 208 10.69 -6.24 11.32
C MET A 208 11.70 -7.30 10.82
N LEU A 209 12.66 -7.69 11.66
CA LEU A 209 13.64 -8.73 11.35
C LEU A 209 12.99 -10.10 11.17
N VAL A 210 12.07 -10.47 12.07
CA VAL A 210 11.31 -11.72 11.96
C VAL A 210 10.42 -11.74 10.71
N ASP A 211 9.77 -10.64 10.36
CA ASP A 211 8.98 -10.53 9.13
C ASP A 211 9.84 -10.66 7.86
N ALA A 212 11.11 -10.23 7.93
CA ALA A 212 12.09 -10.40 6.87
C ALA A 212 12.79 -11.78 6.87
N GLY A 213 12.39 -12.68 7.78
CA GLY A 213 12.93 -14.04 7.88
C GLY A 213 14.22 -14.17 8.71
N TRP A 214 14.69 -13.08 9.36
CA TRP A 214 15.89 -13.13 10.19
C TRP A 214 15.59 -13.67 11.59
N THR A 215 16.20 -14.80 11.91
CA THR A 215 16.14 -15.39 13.25
C THR A 215 17.41 -15.10 14.04
N GLU A 216 17.28 -14.90 15.35
CA GLU A 216 18.44 -14.71 16.22
C GLU A 216 19.31 -15.97 16.24
N GLY A 217 20.61 -15.83 16.06
CA GLY A 217 21.57 -16.94 15.95
C GLY A 217 22.76 -16.58 15.04
N GLU A 218 23.29 -17.55 14.31
CA GLU A 218 24.49 -17.38 13.47
C GLU A 218 24.32 -16.34 12.34
N GLU A 219 23.10 -16.19 11.83
CA GLU A 219 22.80 -15.27 10.73
C GLU A 219 22.49 -13.84 11.19
N ARG A 220 22.07 -13.68 12.44
CA ARG A 220 21.75 -12.39 13.05
C ARG A 220 22.41 -12.28 14.41
N LEU A 221 23.45 -11.45 14.51
CA LEU A 221 24.10 -11.14 15.76
C LEU A 221 23.64 -9.76 16.27
N ASN A 222 23.36 -9.70 17.57
CA ASN A 222 22.97 -8.48 18.27
C ASN A 222 24.14 -7.95 19.08
N ASP A 223 24.24 -6.62 19.27
CA ASP A 223 25.25 -5.93 20.09
C ASP A 223 26.71 -6.37 19.73
N VAL A 224 27.03 -6.36 18.43
CA VAL A 224 28.31 -6.85 17.91
C VAL A 224 29.43 -5.89 18.24
N GLU A 225 30.43 -6.35 19.01
CA GLU A 225 31.62 -5.57 19.32
C GLU A 225 32.52 -5.44 18.08
N LEU A 226 32.92 -4.21 17.77
CA LEU A 226 33.78 -3.85 16.66
C LEU A 226 34.99 -3.06 17.16
N ASP A 227 36.19 -3.55 16.84
CA ASP A 227 37.47 -2.90 17.17
C ASP A 227 37.88 -1.93 16.04
N GLY A 228 38.53 -0.82 16.41
CA GLY A 228 39.04 0.16 15.44
C GLY A 228 38.22 1.48 15.39
N MET A 229 37.35 1.70 16.34
CA MET A 229 36.63 2.98 16.46
C MET A 229 37.55 4.12 16.87
N PRO A 230 37.33 5.35 16.31
CA PRO A 230 38.14 6.55 16.64
C PRO A 230 37.72 7.18 17.98
N ASN A 231 37.46 6.38 19.01
CA ASN A 231 37.15 6.80 20.37
C ASN A 231 38.23 6.34 21.36
N ALA A 232 38.15 6.79 22.60
CA ALA A 232 39.17 6.48 23.62
C ALA A 232 39.30 4.98 23.94
N SER A 233 38.23 4.20 23.77
CA SER A 233 38.24 2.73 23.98
C SER A 233 38.69 1.95 22.76
N GLY A 234 38.72 2.56 21.57
CA GLY A 234 38.93 1.86 20.31
C GLY A 234 37.82 0.90 19.91
N LYS A 235 36.73 0.84 20.69
CA LYS A 235 35.64 -0.12 20.54
C LYS A 235 34.30 0.55 20.25
N GLY A 236 33.44 -0.15 19.51
CA GLY A 236 32.06 0.20 19.27
C GLY A 236 31.17 -1.03 19.30
N TYR A 237 29.86 -0.83 19.36
CA TYR A 237 28.88 -1.90 19.38
C TYR A 237 27.82 -1.58 18.33
N ALA A 238 27.75 -2.45 17.31
CA ALA A 238 26.70 -2.38 16.30
C ALA A 238 25.43 -3.06 16.83
N ASP A 239 24.29 -2.40 16.74
CA ASP A 239 23.04 -2.92 17.29
C ASP A 239 22.69 -4.29 16.68
N TYR A 240 22.81 -4.46 15.33
CA TYR A 240 22.66 -5.75 14.66
C TYR A 240 23.58 -5.84 13.45
N VAL A 241 24.13 -7.04 13.22
CA VAL A 241 24.82 -7.40 11.98
C VAL A 241 24.21 -8.67 11.43
N LEU A 242 23.88 -8.65 10.14
CA LEU A 242 23.24 -9.76 9.42
C LEU A 242 24.28 -10.41 8.49
N TYR A 243 24.36 -11.73 8.51
CA TYR A 243 25.39 -12.51 7.83
C TYR A 243 24.80 -13.47 6.79
N ASP A 244 25.61 -13.81 5.77
CA ASP A 244 25.34 -14.93 4.86
C ASP A 244 25.82 -16.26 5.48
N ASP A 245 25.57 -17.39 4.79
CA ASP A 245 25.98 -18.73 5.23
C ASP A 245 27.50 -18.90 5.38
N ALA A 246 28.30 -18.07 4.73
CA ALA A 246 29.74 -18.02 4.85
C ALA A 246 30.22 -17.05 5.94
N HIS A 247 29.31 -16.60 6.79
CA HIS A 247 29.54 -15.63 7.86
C HIS A 247 30.20 -14.32 7.38
N ARG A 248 29.81 -13.85 6.19
CA ARG A 248 30.21 -12.54 5.67
C ARG A 248 29.07 -11.54 5.88
N PRO A 249 29.36 -10.31 6.31
CA PRO A 249 28.32 -9.34 6.61
C PRO A 249 27.54 -8.95 5.34
N LEU A 250 26.21 -9.08 5.40
CA LEU A 250 25.27 -8.63 4.39
C LEU A 250 24.72 -7.25 4.73
N ALA A 251 24.34 -7.05 5.97
CA ALA A 251 23.80 -5.77 6.42
C ALA A 251 24.23 -5.43 7.85
N LEU A 252 24.28 -4.14 8.12
CA LEU A 252 24.45 -3.52 9.42
C LEU A 252 23.21 -2.70 9.74
N ILE A 253 22.67 -2.84 10.95
CA ILE A 253 21.52 -2.05 11.42
C ILE A 253 21.96 -1.22 12.61
N GLU A 254 21.80 0.09 12.49
CA GLU A 254 21.97 1.04 13.59
C GLU A 254 20.61 1.55 14.04
N ALA A 255 20.28 1.28 15.29
CA ALA A 255 19.00 1.58 15.87
C ALA A 255 19.03 2.84 16.74
N LYS A 256 18.06 3.72 16.59
CA LYS A 256 17.90 4.93 17.39
C LYS A 256 16.59 4.88 18.18
N ARG A 257 16.47 5.73 19.20
CA ARG A 257 15.22 5.86 19.96
C ARG A 257 14.08 6.33 19.08
N THR A 258 12.88 5.87 19.34
CA THR A 258 11.67 6.16 18.54
C THR A 258 11.37 7.65 18.32
N CYS A 259 11.78 8.51 19.26
CA CYS A 259 11.64 9.97 19.18
C CYS A 259 12.85 10.68 18.55
N VAL A 260 13.88 9.95 18.11
CA VAL A 260 15.12 10.52 17.58
C VAL A 260 15.17 10.31 16.07
N ASP A 261 15.60 11.37 15.35
CA ASP A 261 15.87 11.28 13.92
C ASP A 261 16.95 10.22 13.65
N VAL A 262 16.63 9.26 12.79
CA VAL A 262 17.53 8.15 12.42
C VAL A 262 18.85 8.62 11.83
N SER A 263 18.88 9.80 11.21
CA SER A 263 20.08 10.39 10.61
C SER A 263 21.22 10.63 11.61
N LYS A 264 20.90 10.74 12.91
CA LYS A 264 21.89 10.89 13.97
C LYS A 264 22.79 9.66 14.14
N GLY A 265 22.35 8.48 13.70
CA GLY A 265 23.15 7.26 13.67
C GLY A 265 24.09 7.13 12.46
N ARG A 266 23.91 7.96 11.43
CA ARG A 266 24.59 7.80 10.13
C ARG A 266 26.11 7.72 10.23
N GLN A 267 26.76 8.63 10.97
CA GLN A 267 28.21 8.65 11.09
C GLN A 267 28.75 7.43 11.82
N GLN A 268 28.06 6.98 12.85
CA GLN A 268 28.42 5.80 13.63
C GLN A 268 28.27 4.53 12.77
N ALA A 269 27.15 4.36 12.09
CA ALA A 269 26.90 3.24 11.20
C ALA A 269 27.91 3.20 10.02
N LYS A 270 28.31 4.36 9.50
CA LYS A 270 29.34 4.45 8.47
C LYS A 270 30.69 3.91 8.97
N LEU A 271 31.12 4.32 10.16
CA LEU A 271 32.36 3.82 10.75
C LEU A 271 32.32 2.31 11.00
N TYR A 272 31.20 1.78 11.47
CA TYR A 272 31.01 0.33 11.63
C TYR A 272 31.06 -0.41 10.30
N ALA A 273 30.44 0.13 9.25
CA ALA A 273 30.50 -0.44 7.90
C ALA A 273 31.93 -0.42 7.33
N ASP A 274 32.68 0.66 7.58
CA ASP A 274 34.11 0.79 7.16
C ASP A 274 34.96 -0.28 7.86
N ILE A 275 34.75 -0.54 9.14
CA ILE A 275 35.45 -1.59 9.91
C ILE A 275 35.12 -2.99 9.38
N LEU A 276 33.84 -3.28 9.17
CA LEU A 276 33.39 -4.57 8.61
C LEU A 276 33.93 -4.79 7.19
N GLU A 277 33.98 -3.75 6.36
CA GLU A 277 34.56 -3.81 5.03
C GLU A 277 36.07 -4.14 5.05
N GLN A 278 36.80 -3.56 5.98
CA GLN A 278 38.24 -3.88 6.18
C GLN A 278 38.46 -5.33 6.62
N GLN A 279 37.58 -5.84 7.52
CA GLN A 279 37.71 -7.20 8.04
C GLN A 279 37.27 -8.28 7.05
N TYR A 280 36.20 -8.04 6.29
CA TYR A 280 35.56 -9.07 5.46
C TYR A 280 35.69 -8.80 3.95
N HIS A 281 36.33 -7.69 3.53
CA HIS A 281 36.45 -7.25 2.13
C HIS A 281 35.07 -7.11 1.44
N ARG A 282 34.01 -6.85 2.23
CA ARG A 282 32.67 -6.62 1.78
C ARG A 282 32.04 -5.53 2.63
N ARG A 283 31.63 -4.43 1.99
CA ARG A 283 30.88 -3.38 2.66
C ARG A 283 29.45 -3.82 2.84
N PRO A 284 28.92 -3.93 4.08
CA PRO A 284 27.50 -4.27 4.30
C PRO A 284 26.58 -3.14 3.85
N VAL A 285 25.35 -3.49 3.49
CA VAL A 285 24.25 -2.52 3.36
C VAL A 285 23.92 -1.99 4.74
N VAL A 286 23.72 -0.69 4.88
CA VAL A 286 23.43 -0.07 6.18
C VAL A 286 21.95 0.27 6.25
N PHE A 287 21.29 -0.17 7.32
CA PHE A 287 19.95 0.27 7.70
C PHE A 287 20.03 1.16 8.94
N LEU A 288 19.43 2.35 8.84
CA LEU A 288 19.22 3.24 9.97
C LEU A 288 17.76 3.17 10.36
N THR A 289 17.44 2.83 11.61
CA THR A 289 16.04 2.69 12.01
C THR A 289 15.78 3.14 13.44
N ASN A 290 14.57 3.64 13.68
CA ASN A 290 14.03 3.87 15.02
C ASN A 290 12.79 3.00 15.31
N GLY A 291 12.55 1.99 14.47
CA GLY A 291 11.38 1.13 14.51
C GLY A 291 10.17 1.65 13.72
N PHE A 292 10.12 2.96 13.40
CA PHE A 292 9.05 3.57 12.61
C PHE A 292 9.57 4.16 11.30
N ASP A 293 10.72 4.80 11.32
CA ASP A 293 11.41 5.28 10.14
C ASP A 293 12.62 4.37 9.91
N THR A 294 12.73 3.81 8.73
CA THR A 294 13.86 2.98 8.31
C THR A 294 14.43 3.56 7.03
N ARG A 295 15.74 3.75 7.01
CA ARG A 295 16.48 4.25 5.85
C ARG A 295 17.55 3.27 5.45
N ILE A 296 17.80 3.17 4.15
CA ILE A 296 18.83 2.32 3.56
C ILE A 296 19.95 3.15 2.94
N VAL A 297 21.18 2.72 3.18
CA VAL A 297 22.42 3.23 2.56
C VAL A 297 23.15 2.05 1.96
N ASP A 298 23.05 1.89 0.64
CA ASP A 298 23.60 0.76 -0.12
C ASP A 298 24.86 1.11 -0.94
N GLY A 299 25.29 2.35 -0.89
CA GLY A 299 26.48 2.83 -1.62
C GLY A 299 26.26 3.04 -3.12
N GLN A 300 25.12 2.64 -3.69
CA GLN A 300 24.80 2.80 -5.10
C GLN A 300 23.87 4.00 -5.35
N TYR A 301 22.94 4.21 -4.45
CA TYR A 301 21.97 5.30 -4.50
C TYR A 301 22.10 6.19 -3.26
N PRO A 302 21.58 7.43 -3.31
CA PRO A 302 21.47 8.27 -2.11
C PRO A 302 20.68 7.55 -1.00
N GLU A 303 20.98 7.93 0.25
CA GLU A 303 20.18 7.48 1.40
C GLU A 303 18.69 7.74 1.14
N ARG A 304 17.87 6.72 1.39
CA ARG A 304 16.44 6.78 1.11
C ARG A 304 15.62 6.04 2.16
N GLN A 305 14.36 6.37 2.24
CA GLN A 305 13.40 5.65 3.06
C GLN A 305 13.19 4.23 2.50
N CYS A 306 13.09 3.26 3.40
CA CYS A 306 12.80 1.86 3.10
C CYS A 306 11.67 1.38 4.00
N ALA A 307 10.75 0.60 3.48
CA ALA A 307 9.58 0.14 4.25
C ALA A 307 9.95 -0.84 5.37
N ALA A 308 10.98 -1.66 5.16
CA ALA A 308 11.46 -2.65 6.11
C ALA A 308 12.93 -3.02 5.87
N ILE A 309 13.49 -3.86 6.73
CA ILE A 309 14.79 -4.47 6.52
C ILE A 309 14.65 -5.55 5.45
N TRP A 310 15.60 -5.64 4.53
CA TRP A 310 15.62 -6.62 3.45
C TRP A 310 15.85 -8.04 3.99
N SER A 311 15.26 -9.03 3.31
CA SER A 311 15.48 -10.44 3.60
C SER A 311 16.90 -10.87 3.21
N LYS A 312 17.33 -12.04 3.71
CA LYS A 312 18.63 -12.64 3.31
C LYS A 312 18.71 -12.84 1.81
N ARG A 313 17.65 -13.38 1.19
CA ARG A 313 17.56 -13.58 -0.27
C ARG A 313 17.74 -12.29 -1.05
N ASP A 314 17.17 -11.17 -0.57
CA ASP A 314 17.27 -9.87 -1.24
C ASP A 314 18.69 -9.32 -1.17
N LEU A 315 19.32 -9.38 0.01
CA LEU A 315 20.70 -8.91 0.20
C LEU A 315 21.69 -9.74 -0.61
N GLU A 316 21.57 -11.06 -0.60
CA GLU A 316 22.42 -11.94 -1.43
C GLU A 316 22.22 -11.67 -2.93
N LYS A 317 20.97 -11.53 -3.38
CA LYS A 317 20.65 -11.14 -4.76
C LYS A 317 21.29 -9.79 -5.10
N TRP A 318 21.16 -8.80 -4.22
CA TRP A 318 21.77 -7.48 -4.39
C TRP A 318 23.28 -7.55 -4.61
N PHE A 319 24.01 -8.26 -3.74
CA PHE A 319 25.46 -8.43 -3.90
C PHE A 319 25.83 -9.16 -5.18
N ASN A 320 25.05 -10.18 -5.57
CA ASN A 320 25.25 -10.90 -6.82
C ASN A 320 25.06 -9.97 -8.04
N LEU A 321 23.99 -9.20 -8.08
CA LEU A 321 23.75 -8.22 -9.14
C LEU A 321 24.86 -7.17 -9.18
N LEU A 322 25.25 -6.63 -8.02
CA LEU A 322 26.31 -5.62 -7.94
C LEU A 322 27.63 -6.12 -8.52
N SER A 323 27.98 -7.40 -8.32
CA SER A 323 29.20 -8.02 -8.87
C SER A 323 29.17 -8.20 -10.39
N MET A 324 27.97 -8.30 -10.98
CA MET A 324 27.77 -8.51 -12.43
C MET A 324 27.45 -7.21 -13.19
N ARG A 325 27.17 -6.13 -12.46
CA ARG A 325 26.62 -4.88 -13.00
C ARG A 325 27.62 -4.21 -13.95
N THR A 326 27.16 -3.91 -15.16
CA THR A 326 27.90 -3.16 -16.16
C THR A 326 27.22 -1.84 -16.49
N SER A 327 27.96 -0.88 -17.06
CA SER A 327 27.39 0.43 -17.43
C SER A 327 26.36 0.32 -18.54
N LEU A 328 25.29 1.15 -18.41
CA LEU A 328 24.21 1.25 -19.39
C LEU A 328 24.48 2.27 -20.52
N ARG A 329 25.69 2.85 -20.60
CA ARG A 329 26.00 3.91 -21.58
C ARG A 329 25.97 3.43 -23.03
N ASN A 330 26.43 2.20 -23.29
CA ASN A 330 26.58 1.65 -24.62
C ASN A 330 25.74 0.39 -24.82
N VAL A 331 24.52 0.39 -24.32
CA VAL A 331 23.62 -0.76 -24.44
C VAL A 331 23.18 -0.99 -25.88
N VAL A 332 23.07 -2.25 -26.26
CA VAL A 332 22.54 -2.67 -27.54
C VAL A 332 21.10 -3.11 -27.35
N VAL A 333 20.19 -2.44 -28.04
CA VAL A 333 18.78 -2.77 -28.02
C VAL A 333 18.48 -3.87 -29.04
N ASP A 334 17.75 -4.90 -28.63
CA ASP A 334 17.30 -5.96 -29.53
C ASP A 334 16.23 -5.43 -30.49
N LYS A 335 16.61 -5.30 -31.77
CA LYS A 335 15.75 -4.76 -32.82
C LYS A 335 14.59 -5.67 -33.20
N GLN A 336 14.62 -6.96 -32.85
CA GLN A 336 13.49 -7.87 -33.06
C GLN A 336 12.37 -7.55 -32.05
N ILE A 337 12.71 -7.08 -30.86
CA ILE A 337 11.75 -6.69 -29.83
C ILE A 337 11.32 -5.22 -30.04
N ALA A 338 12.29 -4.29 -30.16
CA ALA A 338 12.05 -2.85 -30.28
C ALA A 338 12.92 -2.28 -31.43
N GLY A 339 12.37 -2.36 -32.65
CA GLY A 339 13.11 -2.01 -33.87
C GLY A 339 12.90 -0.58 -34.35
N ARG A 340 11.97 0.17 -33.77
CA ARG A 340 11.69 1.55 -34.19
C ARG A 340 12.62 2.52 -33.46
N TYR A 341 13.09 3.58 -34.16
CA TYR A 341 14.08 4.52 -33.63
C TYR A 341 13.67 5.15 -32.29
N TYR A 342 12.40 5.52 -32.16
CA TYR A 342 11.90 6.14 -30.93
C TYR A 342 11.82 5.15 -29.75
N GLN A 343 11.61 3.86 -30.02
CA GLN A 343 11.69 2.82 -28.97
C GLN A 343 13.12 2.68 -28.45
N GLU A 344 14.09 2.66 -29.35
CA GLU A 344 15.50 2.63 -28.98
C GLU A 344 15.91 3.90 -28.20
N ALA A 345 15.44 5.08 -28.63
CA ALA A 345 15.67 6.34 -27.94
C ALA A 345 15.04 6.35 -26.53
N ALA A 346 13.82 5.84 -26.38
CA ALA A 346 13.15 5.70 -25.08
C ALA A 346 13.95 4.81 -24.12
N ILE A 347 14.43 3.65 -24.58
CA ILE A 347 15.24 2.73 -23.79
C ILE A 347 16.54 3.41 -23.35
N LYS A 348 17.25 4.07 -24.27
CA LYS A 348 18.49 4.80 -23.97
C LYS A 348 18.26 5.94 -22.96
N ALA A 349 17.12 6.65 -23.05
CA ALA A 349 16.76 7.71 -22.10
C ALA A 349 16.55 7.16 -20.67
N VAL A 350 15.91 5.99 -20.53
CA VAL A 350 15.78 5.34 -19.22
C VAL A 350 17.14 4.88 -18.70
N CYS A 351 17.97 4.25 -19.56
CA CYS A 351 19.31 3.82 -19.19
C CYS A 351 20.19 5.00 -18.72
N ASP A 352 20.13 6.15 -19.43
CA ASP A 352 20.82 7.37 -19.04
C ASP A 352 20.31 7.93 -17.69
N SER A 353 19.00 7.87 -17.49
CA SER A 353 18.38 8.29 -16.23
C SER A 353 18.88 7.46 -15.04
N PHE A 354 18.99 6.15 -15.22
CA PHE A 354 19.41 5.24 -14.14
C PHE A 354 20.92 5.28 -13.89
N ASP A 355 21.75 5.17 -14.92
CA ASP A 355 23.23 5.03 -14.80
C ASP A 355 23.94 6.39 -14.65
N ASN A 356 23.63 7.38 -15.50
CA ASN A 356 24.35 8.66 -15.50
C ASN A 356 23.76 9.67 -14.51
N LYS A 357 22.42 9.75 -14.42
CA LYS A 357 21.72 10.72 -13.55
C LYS A 357 21.42 10.17 -12.17
N ASN A 358 21.73 8.89 -11.94
CA ASN A 358 21.48 8.18 -10.68
C ASN A 358 20.04 8.30 -10.17
N ARG A 359 19.07 8.37 -11.09
CA ARG A 359 17.63 8.41 -10.79
C ARG A 359 17.10 6.99 -10.65
N ARG A 360 16.05 6.83 -9.86
CA ARG A 360 15.38 5.54 -9.67
C ARG A 360 13.99 5.50 -10.30
N LYS A 361 13.53 6.58 -10.90
CA LYS A 361 12.23 6.70 -11.52
C LYS A 361 12.36 7.20 -12.95
N ALA A 362 11.55 6.65 -13.85
CA ALA A 362 11.50 7.06 -15.25
C ALA A 362 10.05 6.98 -15.76
N LEU A 363 9.62 7.97 -16.53
CA LEU A 363 8.30 8.03 -17.14
C LEU A 363 8.43 8.05 -18.66
N LEU A 364 7.80 7.09 -19.33
CA LEU A 364 7.67 7.01 -20.77
C LEU A 364 6.26 7.44 -21.19
N VAL A 365 6.16 8.60 -21.81
CA VAL A 365 4.92 9.10 -22.40
C VAL A 365 4.93 8.74 -23.87
N MET A 366 4.15 7.74 -24.26
CA MET A 366 4.13 7.22 -25.63
C MET A 366 2.71 6.98 -26.10
N ALA A 367 2.38 7.40 -27.31
CA ALA A 367 1.06 7.25 -27.90
C ALA A 367 0.55 5.80 -27.86
N THR A 368 -0.77 5.62 -27.74
CA THR A 368 -1.40 4.30 -27.85
C THR A 368 -1.10 3.71 -29.24
N GLY A 369 -0.73 2.42 -29.30
CA GLY A 369 -0.33 1.78 -30.57
C GLY A 369 1.15 1.96 -30.96
N SER A 370 1.91 2.83 -30.29
CA SER A 370 3.35 3.05 -30.58
C SER A 370 4.24 1.87 -30.13
N GLY A 371 3.70 0.93 -29.32
CA GLY A 371 4.42 -0.24 -28.85
C GLY A 371 5.08 -0.06 -27.48
N LYS A 372 4.46 0.67 -26.54
CA LYS A 372 4.89 0.83 -25.15
C LYS A 372 5.36 -0.48 -24.52
N THR A 373 4.53 -1.53 -24.58
CA THR A 373 4.84 -2.84 -24.01
C THR A 373 6.08 -3.46 -24.62
N ARG A 374 6.29 -3.36 -25.95
CA ARG A 374 7.52 -3.86 -26.60
C ARG A 374 8.76 -3.08 -26.18
N THR A 375 8.61 -1.77 -26.01
CA THR A 375 9.71 -0.89 -25.54
C THR A 375 10.17 -1.32 -24.15
N VAL A 376 9.24 -1.55 -23.22
CA VAL A 376 9.60 -1.95 -21.86
C VAL A 376 10.15 -3.39 -21.79
N ILE A 377 9.66 -4.31 -22.63
CA ILE A 377 10.22 -5.66 -22.73
C ILE A 377 11.69 -5.61 -23.18
N ALA A 378 11.99 -4.81 -24.20
CA ALA A 378 13.36 -4.61 -24.65
C ALA A 378 14.25 -3.92 -23.60
N LEU A 379 13.70 -2.96 -22.85
CA LEU A 379 14.36 -2.35 -21.69
C LEU A 379 14.71 -3.40 -20.62
N CYS A 380 13.76 -4.27 -20.27
CA CYS A 380 14.02 -5.37 -19.33
C CYS A 380 15.17 -6.25 -19.79
N LYS A 381 15.19 -6.64 -21.08
CA LYS A 381 16.29 -7.43 -21.66
C LYS A 381 17.64 -6.72 -21.52
N VAL A 382 17.68 -5.43 -21.80
CA VAL A 382 18.90 -4.61 -21.67
C VAL A 382 19.37 -4.58 -20.21
N LEU A 383 18.48 -4.30 -19.26
CA LEU A 383 18.82 -4.22 -17.83
C LEU A 383 19.23 -5.58 -17.25
N MET A 384 18.59 -6.67 -17.66
CA MET A 384 18.96 -8.03 -17.27
C MET A 384 20.36 -8.40 -17.78
N ASN A 385 20.63 -8.17 -19.05
CA ASN A 385 21.92 -8.44 -19.67
C ASN A 385 23.08 -7.63 -19.06
N ALA A 386 22.78 -6.42 -18.57
CA ALA A 386 23.73 -5.56 -17.89
C ALA A 386 23.86 -5.85 -16.38
N GLY A 387 23.17 -6.86 -15.84
CA GLY A 387 23.23 -7.23 -14.43
C GLY A 387 22.56 -6.23 -13.48
N TRP A 388 21.61 -5.43 -13.96
CA TRP A 388 20.92 -4.43 -13.13
C TRP A 388 19.68 -4.97 -12.44
N ILE A 389 19.00 -5.92 -13.07
CA ILE A 389 17.76 -6.50 -12.56
C ILE A 389 17.73 -8.01 -12.75
N ARG A 390 17.02 -8.68 -11.87
CA ARG A 390 16.68 -10.10 -11.95
C ARG A 390 15.19 -10.30 -11.78
N ASN A 391 14.59 -9.71 -10.75
CA ASN A 391 13.17 -9.85 -10.42
C ASN A 391 12.40 -8.60 -10.83
N ILE A 392 11.34 -8.79 -11.61
CA ILE A 392 10.51 -7.73 -12.21
C ILE A 392 9.08 -7.84 -11.68
N LEU A 393 8.49 -6.72 -11.28
CA LEU A 393 7.07 -6.60 -11.03
C LEU A 393 6.42 -5.76 -12.14
N PHE A 394 5.43 -6.33 -12.82
CA PHE A 394 4.61 -5.62 -13.79
C PHE A 394 3.21 -5.43 -13.22
N LEU A 395 2.77 -4.17 -13.12
CA LEU A 395 1.48 -3.77 -12.58
C LEU A 395 0.61 -3.13 -13.65
N ALA A 396 -0.66 -3.55 -13.71
CA ALA A 396 -1.68 -2.93 -14.53
C ALA A 396 -3.01 -2.83 -13.77
N ASP A 397 -3.90 -1.94 -14.22
CA ASP A 397 -5.18 -1.69 -13.54
C ASP A 397 -6.17 -2.85 -13.72
N ARG A 398 -6.13 -3.53 -14.88
CA ARG A 398 -7.11 -4.57 -15.26
C ARG A 398 -6.45 -5.91 -15.54
N THR A 399 -7.11 -6.99 -15.13
CA THR A 399 -6.65 -8.38 -15.39
C THR A 399 -6.39 -8.65 -16.88
N SER A 400 -7.21 -8.10 -17.78
CA SER A 400 -7.01 -8.27 -19.23
C SER A 400 -5.67 -7.70 -19.72
N LEU A 401 -5.24 -6.53 -19.17
CA LEU A 401 -3.94 -5.92 -19.48
C LEU A 401 -2.79 -6.74 -18.90
N VAL A 402 -2.96 -7.29 -17.68
CA VAL A 402 -2.00 -8.20 -17.04
C VAL A 402 -1.77 -9.43 -17.91
N VAL A 403 -2.84 -10.10 -18.36
CA VAL A 403 -2.78 -11.29 -19.23
C VAL A 403 -2.10 -10.97 -20.56
N GLN A 404 -2.47 -9.84 -21.19
CA GLN A 404 -1.87 -9.39 -22.44
C GLN A 404 -0.38 -9.10 -22.28
N ALA A 405 0.02 -8.42 -21.20
CA ALA A 405 1.41 -8.12 -20.91
C ALA A 405 2.22 -9.41 -20.71
N LYS A 406 1.76 -10.33 -19.83
CA LYS A 406 2.39 -11.66 -19.62
C LYS A 406 2.62 -12.38 -20.95
N ARG A 407 1.59 -12.46 -21.79
CA ARG A 407 1.68 -13.11 -23.10
C ARG A 407 2.77 -12.49 -23.99
N ASN A 408 2.87 -11.17 -24.01
CA ASN A 408 3.90 -10.47 -24.78
C ASN A 408 5.31 -10.73 -24.24
N PHE A 409 5.49 -10.74 -22.92
CA PHE A 409 6.77 -11.07 -22.28
C PHE A 409 7.19 -12.50 -22.60
N VAL A 410 6.33 -13.48 -22.41
CA VAL A 410 6.63 -14.90 -22.74
C VAL A 410 7.02 -15.08 -24.20
N ASN A 411 6.32 -14.39 -25.13
CA ASN A 411 6.63 -14.50 -26.54
C ASN A 411 7.95 -13.85 -26.95
N LEU A 412 8.34 -12.74 -26.30
CA LEU A 412 9.52 -11.94 -26.68
C LEU A 412 10.74 -12.21 -25.79
N LEU A 413 10.56 -12.78 -24.62
CA LEU A 413 11.60 -13.20 -23.67
C LEU A 413 11.30 -14.62 -23.17
N PRO A 414 11.44 -15.64 -24.02
CA PRO A 414 11.04 -17.02 -23.69
C PRO A 414 11.86 -17.62 -22.53
N ASP A 415 13.07 -17.13 -22.29
CA ASP A 415 13.94 -17.59 -21.20
C ASP A 415 13.59 -16.95 -19.84
N LEU A 416 12.72 -15.95 -19.81
CA LEU A 416 12.27 -15.29 -18.58
C LEU A 416 11.06 -16.02 -17.99
N SER A 417 11.20 -16.54 -16.77
CA SER A 417 10.06 -17.13 -16.07
C SER A 417 9.03 -16.05 -15.70
N CYS A 418 7.79 -16.26 -16.11
CA CYS A 418 6.69 -15.31 -15.96
C CYS A 418 5.49 -15.95 -15.24
N SER A 419 4.95 -15.28 -14.23
CA SER A 419 3.73 -15.70 -13.53
C SER A 419 2.72 -14.57 -13.43
N ASN A 420 1.43 -14.89 -13.66
CA ASN A 420 0.31 -13.98 -13.41
C ASN A 420 -0.38 -14.40 -12.11
N ILE A 421 -0.06 -13.72 -11.04
CA ILE A 421 -0.56 -14.05 -9.70
C ILE A 421 -2.02 -13.64 -9.46
N THR A 422 -2.67 -13.00 -10.42
CA THR A 422 -4.13 -12.80 -10.39
C THR A 422 -4.90 -14.07 -10.70
N GLU A 423 -4.28 -15.02 -11.44
CA GLU A 423 -4.86 -16.28 -11.86
C GLU A 423 -4.13 -17.48 -11.21
N GLU A 424 -2.80 -17.42 -11.11
CA GLU A 424 -1.92 -18.49 -10.62
C GLU A 424 -1.45 -18.15 -9.20
N LYS A 425 -2.32 -18.24 -8.22
CA LYS A 425 -2.10 -17.74 -6.85
C LYS A 425 -0.92 -18.36 -6.09
N ASP A 426 -0.37 -19.48 -6.54
CA ASP A 426 0.68 -20.20 -5.83
C ASP A 426 2.04 -20.19 -6.55
N ASN A 427 2.17 -19.52 -7.69
CA ASN A 427 3.41 -19.47 -8.46
C ASN A 427 4.16 -18.15 -8.27
N TYR A 428 4.71 -17.96 -7.07
CA TYR A 428 5.44 -16.75 -6.70
C TYR A 428 6.95 -16.79 -7.05
N GLY A 429 7.47 -17.94 -7.48
CA GLY A 429 8.91 -18.12 -7.73
C GLY A 429 9.41 -17.63 -9.09
N ALA A 430 8.55 -17.07 -9.93
CA ALA A 430 8.95 -16.55 -11.23
C ALA A 430 9.73 -15.22 -11.12
N HIS A 431 10.68 -15.00 -12.03
CA HIS A 431 11.46 -13.77 -12.08
C HIS A 431 10.67 -12.55 -12.57
N CYS A 432 9.59 -12.75 -13.32
CA CYS A 432 8.70 -11.67 -13.73
C CYS A 432 7.28 -11.97 -13.22
N ILE A 433 6.84 -11.18 -12.26
CA ILE A 433 5.52 -11.27 -11.66
C ILE A 433 4.61 -10.23 -12.29
N PHE A 434 3.45 -10.69 -12.79
CA PHE A 434 2.39 -9.86 -13.34
C PHE A 434 1.23 -9.83 -12.36
N SER A 435 0.74 -8.64 -12.03
CA SER A 435 -0.35 -8.46 -11.07
C SER A 435 -1.21 -7.25 -11.39
N THR A 436 -2.44 -7.24 -10.90
CA THR A 436 -3.15 -5.98 -10.71
C THR A 436 -2.64 -5.29 -9.44
N TYR A 437 -2.80 -3.96 -9.38
CA TYR A 437 -2.45 -3.20 -8.17
C TYR A 437 -3.19 -3.73 -6.94
N GLN A 438 -4.48 -4.03 -7.09
CA GLN A 438 -5.31 -4.53 -5.98
C GLN A 438 -4.85 -5.91 -5.46
N THR A 439 -4.49 -6.81 -6.36
CA THR A 439 -3.98 -8.13 -5.96
C THR A 439 -2.64 -8.00 -5.24
N MET A 440 -1.73 -7.17 -5.75
CA MET A 440 -0.40 -7.01 -5.16
C MET A 440 -0.45 -6.40 -3.76
N ILE A 441 -1.26 -5.36 -3.53
CA ILE A 441 -1.34 -4.72 -2.20
C ILE A 441 -1.81 -5.70 -1.11
N ASN A 442 -2.70 -6.63 -1.46
CA ASN A 442 -3.16 -7.66 -0.53
C ASN A 442 -2.07 -8.72 -0.27
N LEU A 443 -1.34 -9.12 -1.31
CA LEU A 443 -0.32 -10.18 -1.21
C LEU A 443 0.95 -9.77 -0.49
N ILE A 444 1.29 -8.50 -0.43
CA ILE A 444 2.48 -8.00 0.30
C ILE A 444 2.54 -8.52 1.74
N ASP A 445 1.38 -8.65 2.38
CA ASP A 445 1.32 -9.11 3.77
C ASP A 445 0.86 -10.57 3.93
N GLU A 446 0.14 -11.11 2.95
CA GLU A 446 -0.45 -12.46 3.03
C GLU A 446 0.51 -13.55 2.55
N ALA A 447 1.34 -13.25 1.53
CA ALA A 447 2.23 -14.25 0.95
C ALA A 447 3.49 -14.44 1.81
N LYS A 448 3.54 -15.57 2.55
CA LYS A 448 4.67 -15.97 3.42
C LYS A 448 5.07 -17.40 3.15
N ASP A 449 6.36 -17.69 3.30
CA ASP A 449 6.96 -19.02 3.32
C ASP A 449 7.75 -19.26 4.63
N GLU A 450 8.53 -20.34 4.72
CA GLU A 450 9.36 -20.66 5.89
C GLU A 450 10.43 -19.60 6.17
N ASP A 451 10.87 -18.87 5.16
CA ASP A 451 11.89 -17.83 5.22
C ASP A 451 11.31 -16.41 5.40
N GLY A 452 10.01 -16.27 5.70
CA GLY A 452 9.35 -15.00 5.94
C GLY A 452 8.44 -14.54 4.78
N LYS A 453 8.37 -13.23 4.49
CA LYS A 453 7.56 -12.72 3.38
C LYS A 453 8.17 -13.11 2.03
N ILE A 454 7.35 -13.71 1.17
CA ILE A 454 7.74 -14.04 -0.21
C ILE A 454 8.11 -12.78 -0.98
N PHE A 455 7.27 -11.75 -0.87
CA PHE A 455 7.50 -10.44 -1.45
C PHE A 455 8.00 -9.45 -0.38
N SER A 456 9.24 -9.63 0.07
CA SER A 456 9.94 -8.66 0.91
C SER A 456 10.18 -7.33 0.17
N CYS A 457 10.47 -6.26 0.88
CA CYS A 457 10.60 -4.92 0.28
C CYS A 457 11.77 -4.81 -0.72
N GLY A 458 12.78 -5.68 -0.62
CA GLY A 458 13.89 -5.78 -1.57
C GLY A 458 13.69 -6.85 -2.66
N HIS A 459 12.52 -7.50 -2.74
CA HIS A 459 12.31 -8.64 -3.65
C HIS A 459 12.44 -8.28 -5.12
N PHE A 460 11.86 -7.17 -5.55
CA PHE A 460 11.92 -6.73 -6.95
C PHE A 460 13.06 -5.76 -7.19
N ASP A 461 13.66 -5.85 -8.37
CA ASP A 461 14.75 -4.99 -8.84
C ASP A 461 14.25 -3.94 -9.85
N LEU A 462 13.02 -4.12 -10.36
CA LEU A 462 12.32 -3.19 -11.23
C LEU A 462 10.82 -3.33 -11.04
N VAL A 463 10.13 -2.21 -10.85
CA VAL A 463 8.66 -2.12 -10.90
C VAL A 463 8.25 -1.38 -12.17
N ILE A 464 7.34 -1.97 -12.94
CA ILE A 464 6.77 -1.39 -14.15
C ILE A 464 5.30 -1.11 -13.90
N CYS A 465 4.88 0.13 -14.12
CA CYS A 465 3.50 0.58 -14.03
C CYS A 465 2.94 0.86 -15.40
N ASP A 466 1.99 0.08 -15.86
CA ASP A 466 1.23 0.40 -17.06
C ASP A 466 0.06 1.33 -16.70
N GLU A 467 -0.25 2.25 -17.60
CA GLU A 467 -1.22 3.35 -17.40
C GLU A 467 -0.92 4.18 -16.11
N ALA A 468 0.34 4.61 -16.00
CA ALA A 468 0.90 5.30 -14.84
C ALA A 468 0.36 6.73 -14.66
N HIS A 469 -0.96 6.92 -14.57
CA HIS A 469 -1.56 8.19 -14.24
C HIS A 469 -1.86 8.27 -12.72
N ARG A 470 -1.80 9.48 -12.17
CA ARG A 470 -1.81 9.76 -10.73
C ARG A 470 -2.94 9.11 -9.94
N SER A 471 -4.14 8.96 -10.51
CA SER A 471 -5.28 8.33 -9.79
C SER A 471 -4.97 6.88 -9.35
N ILE A 472 -4.15 6.16 -10.12
CA ILE A 472 -3.67 4.83 -9.76
C ILE A 472 -2.57 4.94 -8.71
N TYR A 473 -1.64 5.89 -8.87
CA TYR A 473 -0.55 6.06 -7.91
C TYR A 473 -1.06 6.41 -6.52
N ASN A 474 -1.93 7.39 -6.38
CA ASN A 474 -2.46 7.79 -5.08
C ASN A 474 -3.18 6.64 -4.38
N LYS A 475 -4.02 5.91 -5.11
CA LYS A 475 -4.75 4.76 -4.59
C LYS A 475 -3.84 3.60 -4.14
N TYR A 476 -2.68 3.43 -4.80
CA TYR A 476 -1.78 2.30 -4.57
C TYR A 476 -0.36 2.73 -4.19
N LYS A 477 -0.19 3.94 -3.70
CA LYS A 477 1.09 4.54 -3.30
C LYS A 477 1.90 3.62 -2.37
N ASP A 478 1.23 2.87 -1.52
CA ASP A 478 1.87 1.97 -0.58
C ASP A 478 2.63 0.83 -1.23
N ILE A 479 2.22 0.36 -2.43
CA ILE A 479 3.00 -0.62 -3.19
C ILE A 479 4.37 -0.03 -3.57
N PHE A 480 4.37 1.22 -4.04
CA PHE A 480 5.59 1.91 -4.47
C PHE A 480 6.48 2.36 -3.31
N ASN A 481 5.88 2.61 -2.15
CA ASN A 481 6.61 2.90 -0.92
C ASN A 481 7.14 1.63 -0.27
N TYR A 482 6.49 0.49 -0.49
CA TYR A 482 6.90 -0.78 0.07
C TYR A 482 8.10 -1.38 -0.66
N PHE A 483 8.04 -1.49 -2.00
CA PHE A 483 9.14 -2.08 -2.77
C PHE A 483 10.25 -1.06 -3.03
N ASP A 484 11.44 -1.33 -2.51
CA ASP A 484 12.62 -0.51 -2.74
C ASP A 484 13.28 -0.85 -4.09
N ALA A 485 12.57 -0.56 -5.18
CA ALA A 485 12.98 -0.85 -6.55
C ALA A 485 12.91 0.40 -7.45
N PRO A 486 13.75 0.52 -8.49
CA PRO A 486 13.52 1.46 -9.57
C PRO A 486 12.14 1.30 -10.20
N LEU A 487 11.54 2.42 -10.60
CA LEU A 487 10.17 2.51 -11.11
C LEU A 487 10.16 3.02 -12.55
N VAL A 488 9.49 2.30 -13.45
CA VAL A 488 9.24 2.74 -14.84
C VAL A 488 7.74 2.84 -15.07
N GLY A 489 7.26 4.05 -15.33
CA GLY A 489 5.88 4.32 -15.69
C GLY A 489 5.67 4.37 -17.20
N LEU A 490 4.57 3.79 -17.67
CA LEU A 490 4.12 3.85 -19.05
C LEU A 490 2.76 4.55 -19.08
N THR A 491 2.61 5.56 -19.92
CA THR A 491 1.32 6.22 -20.14
C THR A 491 1.24 6.78 -21.56
N ALA A 492 0.03 6.91 -22.09
CA ALA A 492 -0.23 7.64 -23.31
C ALA A 492 -0.67 9.09 -23.03
N THR A 493 -1.32 9.30 -21.90
CA THR A 493 -1.97 10.54 -21.50
C THR A 493 -1.56 10.92 -20.08
N PRO A 494 -0.41 11.56 -19.89
CA PRO A 494 -0.05 12.06 -18.58
C PRO A 494 -1.04 13.15 -18.16
N LYS A 495 -1.42 13.15 -16.90
CA LYS A 495 -2.26 14.22 -16.32
C LYS A 495 -1.36 15.23 -15.64
N ASP A 496 -1.64 16.51 -15.87
CA ASP A 496 -0.89 17.66 -15.35
C ASP A 496 -1.73 18.59 -14.46
N GLU A 497 -3.00 18.21 -14.18
CA GLU A 497 -3.87 18.94 -13.25
C GLU A 497 -3.22 19.01 -11.85
N ILE A 498 -3.45 20.11 -11.13
CA ILE A 498 -2.84 20.40 -9.82
C ILE A 498 -2.99 19.22 -8.84
N ASP A 499 -4.15 18.59 -8.82
CA ASP A 499 -4.44 17.45 -7.92
C ASP A 499 -4.10 16.07 -8.53
N LYS A 500 -3.59 16.00 -9.76
CA LYS A 500 -3.39 14.75 -10.50
C LYS A 500 -2.10 14.75 -11.33
N ASN A 501 -1.03 15.31 -10.79
CA ASN A 501 0.22 15.45 -11.53
C ASN A 501 1.01 14.14 -11.58
N THR A 502 1.03 13.49 -12.74
CA THR A 502 1.78 12.25 -13.01
C THR A 502 3.29 12.46 -12.89
N TYR A 503 3.81 13.62 -13.27
CA TYR A 503 5.25 13.91 -13.29
C TYR A 503 5.86 13.96 -11.88
N GLU A 504 5.12 14.48 -10.91
CA GLU A 504 5.54 14.55 -9.51
C GLU A 504 5.82 13.16 -8.91
N VAL A 505 4.98 12.17 -9.27
CA VAL A 505 5.16 10.77 -8.86
C VAL A 505 6.53 10.21 -9.28
N PHE A 506 7.02 10.64 -10.45
CA PHE A 506 8.28 10.19 -11.01
C PHE A 506 9.45 11.14 -10.72
N ASP A 507 9.28 12.09 -9.81
CA ASP A 507 10.27 13.11 -9.43
C ASP A 507 10.76 13.90 -10.68
N LEU A 508 9.81 14.24 -11.57
CA LEU A 508 10.05 14.94 -12.83
C LEU A 508 9.41 16.32 -12.81
N GLU A 509 9.98 17.23 -13.58
CA GLU A 509 9.39 18.54 -13.87
C GLU A 509 8.09 18.36 -14.68
N ASN A 510 7.07 19.16 -14.36
CA ASN A 510 5.77 19.08 -15.02
C ASN A 510 5.90 19.27 -16.55
N GLY A 511 5.30 18.37 -17.31
CA GLY A 511 5.38 18.37 -18.77
C GLY A 511 6.68 17.79 -19.36
N VAL A 512 7.67 17.39 -18.52
CA VAL A 512 8.97 16.89 -18.98
C VAL A 512 9.15 15.41 -18.59
N PRO A 513 8.66 14.46 -19.39
CA PRO A 513 8.86 13.02 -19.14
C PRO A 513 10.34 12.64 -19.34
N THR A 514 10.74 11.45 -18.89
CA THR A 514 12.03 10.87 -19.22
C THR A 514 12.20 10.71 -20.74
N TYR A 515 11.12 10.31 -21.40
CA TYR A 515 11.02 10.29 -22.87
C TYR A 515 9.56 10.48 -23.30
N GLY A 516 9.34 11.32 -24.32
CA GLY A 516 8.04 11.60 -24.92
C GLY A 516 7.99 11.19 -26.40
N TYR A 517 6.92 10.52 -26.81
CA TYR A 517 6.61 10.23 -28.22
C TYR A 517 5.08 10.31 -28.42
N GLU A 518 4.63 11.49 -28.75
CA GLU A 518 3.22 11.84 -28.83
C GLU A 518 2.59 11.37 -30.15
N LEU A 519 1.24 11.36 -30.18
CA LEU A 519 0.48 10.92 -31.35
C LEU A 519 0.80 11.74 -32.59
N ALA A 520 0.87 13.07 -32.48
CA ALA A 520 1.17 13.96 -33.61
C ALA A 520 2.50 13.60 -34.29
N GLN A 521 3.54 13.34 -33.48
CA GLN A 521 4.84 12.89 -33.97
C GLN A 521 4.77 11.51 -34.63
N ALA A 522 4.02 10.59 -34.02
CA ALA A 522 3.87 9.22 -34.53
C ALA A 522 3.09 9.17 -35.86
N VAL A 523 2.15 10.05 -36.06
CA VAL A 523 1.42 10.25 -37.36
C VAL A 523 2.35 10.89 -38.39
N GLN A 524 3.10 11.93 -38.02
CA GLN A 524 4.07 12.56 -38.91
C GLN A 524 5.13 11.57 -39.39
N ASP A 525 5.61 10.70 -38.51
CA ASP A 525 6.59 9.64 -38.81
C ASP A 525 5.98 8.46 -39.61
N GLY A 526 4.67 8.43 -39.81
CA GLY A 526 3.96 7.37 -40.55
C GLY A 526 3.82 6.04 -39.78
N TYR A 527 4.03 6.03 -38.46
CA TYR A 527 3.85 4.83 -37.63
C TYR A 527 2.44 4.67 -37.08
N LEU A 528 1.69 5.76 -36.95
CA LEU A 528 0.28 5.77 -36.58
C LEU A 528 -0.52 6.56 -37.60
N VAL A 529 -1.81 6.34 -37.64
CA VAL A 529 -2.76 7.09 -38.47
C VAL A 529 -3.46 8.13 -37.61
N ASP A 530 -3.80 9.26 -38.24
CA ASP A 530 -4.63 10.27 -37.61
C ASP A 530 -6.05 9.74 -37.40
N PHE A 531 -6.81 10.35 -36.50
CA PHE A 531 -8.18 9.97 -36.22
C PHE A 531 -9.07 11.24 -36.28
N GLN A 532 -10.30 11.02 -36.67
CA GLN A 532 -11.35 12.03 -36.54
C GLN A 532 -12.24 11.66 -35.35
N SER A 533 -12.43 12.59 -34.45
CA SER A 533 -13.40 12.46 -33.37
C SER A 533 -14.75 12.95 -33.86
N VAL A 534 -15.75 12.04 -33.83
CA VAL A 534 -17.15 12.41 -34.08
C VAL A 534 -17.84 12.38 -32.71
N GLU A 535 -18.26 13.56 -32.25
CA GLU A 535 -19.02 13.68 -31.03
C GLU A 535 -20.50 13.46 -31.34
N THR A 536 -21.08 12.42 -30.78
CA THR A 536 -22.50 12.10 -30.89
C THR A 536 -23.14 12.25 -29.52
N THR A 537 -23.94 13.29 -29.34
CA THR A 537 -24.67 13.51 -28.10
C THR A 537 -26.03 12.86 -28.21
N LEU A 538 -26.34 11.95 -27.30
CA LEU A 538 -27.69 11.40 -27.18
C LEU A 538 -28.56 12.40 -26.42
N LYS A 539 -29.64 12.88 -27.04
CA LYS A 539 -30.51 13.95 -26.52
C LYS A 539 -31.00 13.68 -25.08
N PHE A 540 -31.31 12.45 -24.77
CA PHE A 540 -31.77 12.05 -23.43
C PHE A 540 -30.67 12.06 -22.35
N ILE A 541 -29.39 11.88 -22.73
CA ILE A 541 -28.25 11.98 -21.79
C ILE A 541 -27.98 13.43 -21.42
N ASP A 542 -28.19 14.34 -22.34
CA ASP A 542 -27.91 15.78 -22.18
C ASP A 542 -29.08 16.49 -21.47
N GLN A 543 -30.31 16.20 -21.88
CA GLN A 543 -31.52 16.92 -21.49
C GLN A 543 -32.40 16.14 -20.46
N GLY A 544 -32.10 14.85 -20.21
CA GLY A 544 -32.99 13.98 -19.46
C GLY A 544 -34.15 13.47 -20.33
N ILE A 545 -35.08 12.77 -19.70
CA ILE A 545 -36.31 12.28 -20.32
C ILE A 545 -37.47 13.10 -19.76
N VAL A 546 -38.25 13.72 -20.66
CA VAL A 546 -39.49 14.41 -20.31
C VAL A 546 -40.64 13.60 -20.87
N TYR A 547 -41.53 13.11 -19.98
CA TYR A 547 -42.63 12.22 -20.37
C TYR A 547 -43.51 12.77 -21.50
N ASP A 548 -43.84 14.07 -21.46
CA ASP A 548 -44.69 14.70 -22.47
C ASP A 548 -44.06 14.74 -23.87
N GLU A 549 -42.74 14.67 -23.99
CA GLU A 549 -41.99 14.69 -25.25
C GLU A 549 -41.83 13.31 -25.89
N LEU A 550 -42.21 12.24 -25.21
CA LEU A 550 -42.13 10.85 -25.68
C LEU A 550 -43.25 10.55 -26.67
N SER A 551 -42.97 9.67 -27.63
CA SER A 551 -43.99 9.09 -28.51
C SER A 551 -44.93 8.17 -27.73
N ASP A 552 -46.08 7.84 -28.31
CA ASP A 552 -47.08 6.98 -27.64
C ASP A 552 -46.52 5.60 -27.32
N GLU A 553 -45.63 5.03 -28.15
CA GLU A 553 -44.94 3.75 -27.92
C GLU A 553 -43.90 3.87 -26.80
N GLU A 554 -43.13 4.96 -26.76
CA GLU A 554 -42.15 5.22 -25.68
C GLU A 554 -42.83 5.54 -24.33
N LYS A 555 -44.02 6.13 -24.34
CA LYS A 555 -44.81 6.33 -23.11
C LYS A 555 -45.29 5.04 -22.49
N GLU A 556 -45.72 4.07 -23.30
CA GLU A 556 -46.12 2.74 -22.79
C GLU A 556 -44.94 1.98 -22.16
N GLU A 557 -43.72 2.13 -22.69
CA GLU A 557 -42.50 1.56 -22.08
C GLU A 557 -42.10 2.33 -20.81
N TYR A 558 -42.14 3.66 -20.85
CA TYR A 558 -41.84 4.51 -19.71
C TYR A 558 -42.76 4.25 -18.51
N GLU A 559 -44.05 4.09 -18.76
CA GLU A 559 -45.05 3.75 -17.74
C GLU A 559 -44.79 2.36 -17.10
N LYS A 560 -44.36 1.38 -17.89
CA LYS A 560 -44.00 0.05 -17.38
C LYS A 560 -42.81 0.04 -16.43
N ASP A 561 -41.82 0.87 -16.74
CA ASP A 561 -40.52 0.81 -16.06
C ASP A 561 -40.43 1.79 -14.88
N PHE A 562 -41.26 2.86 -14.86
CA PHE A 562 -41.12 3.97 -13.91
C PHE A 562 -42.37 4.29 -13.10
N ILE A 563 -43.48 3.54 -13.25
CA ILE A 563 -44.63 3.62 -12.32
C ILE A 563 -44.20 3.03 -10.98
N ASP A 564 -44.36 3.82 -9.90
CA ASP A 564 -44.12 3.34 -8.54
C ASP A 564 -45.32 2.49 -8.04
N GLU A 565 -45.15 1.84 -6.89
CA GLU A 565 -46.20 0.99 -6.26
C GLU A 565 -47.48 1.76 -5.92
N ASP A 566 -47.43 3.10 -5.86
CA ASP A 566 -48.55 3.99 -5.59
C ASP A 566 -49.22 4.55 -6.86
N GLY A 567 -48.72 4.15 -8.04
CA GLY A 567 -49.26 4.57 -9.35
C GLY A 567 -48.80 5.96 -9.81
N ASN A 568 -47.75 6.54 -9.18
CA ASN A 568 -47.22 7.83 -9.58
C ASN A 568 -46.14 7.62 -10.65
N LEU A 569 -46.14 8.48 -11.68
CA LEU A 569 -45.17 8.49 -12.78
C LEU A 569 -44.33 9.77 -12.69
N PRO A 570 -43.00 9.71 -12.73
CA PRO A 570 -42.17 10.92 -12.74
C PRO A 570 -42.35 11.66 -14.09
N GLU A 571 -42.72 12.93 -14.04
CA GLU A 571 -42.89 13.76 -15.25
C GLU A 571 -41.53 14.02 -15.97
N THR A 572 -40.45 13.98 -15.23
CA THR A 572 -39.09 14.22 -15.74
C THR A 572 -38.04 13.37 -15.01
N ILE A 573 -37.16 12.72 -15.76
CA ILE A 573 -35.96 12.08 -15.23
C ILE A 573 -34.75 12.90 -15.67
N GLY A 574 -34.08 13.56 -14.71
CA GLY A 574 -32.91 14.41 -14.99
C GLY A 574 -31.69 13.60 -15.46
N SER A 575 -30.81 14.24 -16.23
CA SER A 575 -29.58 13.65 -16.78
C SER A 575 -28.68 12.98 -15.74
N SER A 576 -28.62 13.51 -14.52
CA SER A 576 -27.84 12.93 -13.41
C SER A 576 -28.42 11.60 -12.88
N ALA A 577 -29.74 11.42 -12.96
CA ALA A 577 -30.42 10.18 -12.58
C ALA A 577 -30.21 9.09 -13.65
N LEU A 578 -30.15 9.47 -14.92
CA LEU A 578 -29.91 8.57 -16.03
C LEU A 578 -28.51 7.92 -15.99
N ASN A 579 -27.49 8.60 -15.48
CA ASN A 579 -26.15 8.04 -15.31
C ASN A 579 -26.09 6.84 -14.34
N THR A 580 -27.10 6.68 -13.49
CA THR A 580 -27.25 5.53 -12.58
C THR A 580 -27.97 4.35 -13.25
N TRP A 581 -28.69 4.57 -14.36
CA TRP A 581 -29.59 3.61 -15.02
C TRP A 581 -29.16 3.24 -16.46
N ILE A 582 -28.06 3.78 -16.99
CA ILE A 582 -27.59 3.61 -18.39
C ILE A 582 -27.14 2.18 -18.76
N PHE A 583 -27.19 1.21 -17.86
CA PHE A 583 -26.94 -0.20 -18.19
C PHE A 583 -28.16 -0.93 -18.74
N ASN A 584 -29.08 -0.24 -19.35
CA ASN A 584 -30.19 -0.83 -20.09
C ASN A 584 -29.67 -1.37 -21.44
N GLU A 585 -30.06 -2.60 -21.77
CA GLU A 585 -29.65 -3.32 -23.00
C GLU A 585 -30.02 -2.52 -24.28
N ASP A 586 -31.11 -1.81 -24.28
CA ASP A 586 -31.58 -1.00 -25.42
C ASP A 586 -30.77 0.27 -25.62
N THR A 587 -30.32 0.91 -24.56
CA THR A 587 -29.38 2.04 -24.64
C THR A 587 -28.06 1.60 -25.27
N ILE A 588 -27.52 0.45 -24.83
CA ILE A 588 -26.29 -0.13 -25.40
C ILE A 588 -26.50 -0.48 -26.87
N ARG A 589 -27.64 -1.08 -27.22
CA ARG A 589 -28.00 -1.42 -28.59
C ARG A 589 -28.09 -0.17 -29.48
N LYS A 590 -28.72 0.90 -29.00
CA LYS A 590 -28.88 2.18 -29.72
C LYS A 590 -27.54 2.89 -29.93
N VAL A 591 -26.65 2.88 -28.91
CA VAL A 591 -25.28 3.41 -29.04
C VAL A 591 -24.49 2.59 -30.07
N LEU A 592 -24.54 1.25 -29.99
CA LEU A 592 -23.86 0.39 -30.95
C LEU A 592 -24.41 0.58 -32.38
N GLN A 593 -25.72 0.69 -32.55
CA GLN A 593 -26.32 0.98 -33.85
C GLN A 593 -25.85 2.32 -34.43
N THR A 594 -25.77 3.35 -33.59
CA THR A 594 -25.26 4.68 -34.02
C THR A 594 -23.80 4.60 -34.48
N VAL A 595 -22.95 3.89 -33.72
CA VAL A 595 -21.54 3.68 -34.07
C VAL A 595 -21.36 2.83 -35.34
N MET A 596 -22.26 1.87 -35.57
CA MET A 596 -22.19 0.98 -36.76
C MET A 596 -22.79 1.59 -38.02
N THR A 597 -23.58 2.65 -37.90
CA THR A 597 -24.27 3.31 -39.05
C THR A 597 -23.63 4.63 -39.49
N GLN A 598 -22.67 5.13 -38.74
CA GLN A 598 -21.78 6.25 -39.12
C GLN A 598 -20.50 5.72 -39.80
#